data_4800ec96e454ea5584b5d1b2daebf3b8
#
_entry.id   4800ec96e454ea5584b5d1b2daebf3b8
#
_cell.length_a   1.000
_cell.length_b   1.000
_cell.length_c   1.000
_cell.angle_alpha   90.00
_cell.angle_beta   90.00
_cell.angle_gamma   90.00
#
_symmetry.space_group_name_H-M   'P 1'
#
loop_
_entity.id
_entity.type
_entity.pdbx_description
1 polymer ?
#
loop_
_entity_poly.entity_id
_entity_poly.type
_entity_poly.pdbx_seq_one_letter_code
_entity_poly.pdbx_strand_id
1 'polypeptide(L)'
;VVERTSKVTVGMQDGRRIPGTVVGMDKLTDLAVVRLQGKGPWPTVPLGNSDKLEVGEWAIAVGNPFGLDNTVTMGIISNLNRNAAKLGITDKRLDLIQTDAAINPGNSGGPLLNADGEVIGINTLVRTGPGAGLGFAIPINRARDIARQLVASGRVLHPMIGIGMDIVRPGDGTGVAQGVRVASVVAGGPAQRAGLRQGDVLVTANGEQLLQPSQLIGAVEKAGVGGTLKLGVSRAGQMVQLTLVPVAIGGG
;
A
#
# COMPACT_ATOMS: atom_id res chain seq x y z
N VAL A 1 -1.99 -3.48 -15.18
CA VAL A 1 -1.47 -3.13 -16.52
C VAL A 1 -0.67 -4.28 -17.12
N VAL A 2 0.21 -4.95 -16.37
CA VAL A 2 1.12 -5.99 -16.92
C VAL A 2 0.89 -7.40 -16.35
N GLU A 3 -0.22 -7.66 -15.67
CA GLU A 3 -0.45 -8.89 -14.88
C GLU A 3 -0.31 -10.20 -15.67
N ARG A 4 -0.56 -10.16 -16.98
CA ARG A 4 -0.60 -11.38 -17.83
C ARG A 4 0.49 -11.41 -18.87
N THR A 5 1.50 -10.57 -18.76
CA THR A 5 2.58 -10.51 -19.76
C THR A 5 3.96 -10.36 -19.09
N SER A 6 4.95 -10.98 -19.72
CA SER A 6 6.37 -10.77 -19.35
C SER A 6 7.07 -9.78 -20.25
N LYS A 7 6.45 -9.41 -21.39
CA LYS A 7 7.01 -8.48 -22.37
C LYS A 7 6.01 -7.37 -22.68
N VAL A 8 6.48 -6.16 -22.79
CA VAL A 8 5.69 -4.99 -23.12
C VAL A 8 6.40 -4.15 -24.18
N THR A 9 5.68 -3.24 -24.81
CA THR A 9 6.24 -2.22 -25.68
C THR A 9 5.94 -0.86 -25.10
N VAL A 10 6.95 -0.06 -24.85
CA VAL A 10 6.82 1.30 -24.31
C VAL A 10 6.94 2.31 -25.46
N GLY A 11 5.89 3.09 -25.67
CA GLY A 11 5.90 4.23 -26.61
C GLY A 11 6.59 5.42 -25.97
N MET A 12 7.56 5.97 -26.67
CA MET A 12 8.28 7.19 -26.26
C MET A 12 7.65 8.41 -26.95
N GLN A 13 7.85 9.58 -26.34
CA GLN A 13 7.31 10.84 -26.88
C GLN A 13 7.85 11.17 -28.28
N ASP A 14 9.05 10.72 -28.61
CA ASP A 14 9.70 10.87 -29.92
C ASP A 14 9.20 9.85 -30.97
N GLY A 15 8.18 9.06 -30.65
CA GLY A 15 7.57 8.05 -31.53
C GLY A 15 8.29 6.69 -31.52
N ARG A 16 9.46 6.56 -30.87
CA ARG A 16 10.12 5.26 -30.75
C ARG A 16 9.29 4.29 -29.92
N ARG A 17 9.33 3.04 -30.27
CA ARG A 17 8.72 1.94 -29.54
C ARG A 17 9.81 1.04 -28.96
N ILE A 18 9.96 1.05 -27.64
CA ILE A 18 11.03 0.36 -26.95
C ILE A 18 10.47 -0.92 -26.31
N PRO A 19 11.05 -2.10 -26.63
CA PRO A 19 10.69 -3.33 -25.94
C PRO A 19 11.05 -3.24 -24.46
N GLY A 20 10.20 -3.78 -23.60
CA GLY A 20 10.44 -3.89 -22.16
C GLY A 20 10.18 -5.31 -21.66
N THR A 21 10.83 -5.66 -20.58
CA THR A 21 10.64 -6.93 -19.87
C THR A 21 10.16 -6.65 -18.45
N VAL A 22 9.12 -7.33 -18.02
CA VAL A 22 8.64 -7.27 -16.63
C VAL A 22 9.67 -7.96 -15.74
N VAL A 23 10.31 -7.20 -14.86
CA VAL A 23 11.33 -7.69 -13.90
C VAL A 23 10.66 -8.43 -12.75
N GLY A 24 9.52 -7.93 -12.31
CA GLY A 24 8.71 -8.52 -11.27
C GLY A 24 7.44 -7.71 -11.06
N MET A 25 6.47 -8.34 -10.41
CA MET A 25 5.19 -7.72 -10.04
C MET A 25 4.79 -8.12 -8.63
N ASP A 26 4.07 -7.25 -7.97
CA ASP A 26 3.48 -7.48 -6.67
C ASP A 26 1.98 -7.20 -6.70
N LYS A 27 1.18 -8.27 -6.61
CA LYS A 27 -0.28 -8.18 -6.69
C LYS A 27 -0.90 -7.49 -5.48
N LEU A 28 -0.28 -7.61 -4.30
CA LEU A 28 -0.81 -7.01 -3.07
C LEU A 28 -0.67 -5.49 -3.06
N THR A 29 0.33 -4.94 -3.74
CA THR A 29 0.52 -3.49 -3.88
C THR A 29 0.17 -2.95 -5.27
N ASP A 30 -0.25 -3.81 -6.21
CA ASP A 30 -0.60 -3.43 -7.59
C ASP A 30 0.54 -2.73 -8.35
N LEU A 31 1.78 -3.12 -8.07
CA LEU A 31 2.98 -2.53 -8.66
C LEU A 31 3.75 -3.55 -9.48
N ALA A 32 4.38 -3.09 -10.55
CA ALA A 32 5.32 -3.86 -11.34
C ALA A 32 6.50 -3.00 -11.78
N VAL A 33 7.64 -3.65 -12.03
CA VAL A 33 8.82 -3.01 -12.61
C VAL A 33 9.06 -3.57 -14.01
N VAL A 34 9.23 -2.67 -14.96
CA VAL A 34 9.58 -2.98 -16.34
C VAL A 34 10.99 -2.45 -16.64
N ARG A 35 11.85 -3.30 -17.20
CA ARG A 35 13.17 -2.92 -17.71
C ARG A 35 13.08 -2.67 -19.20
N LEU A 36 13.41 -1.46 -19.62
CA LEU A 36 13.52 -1.11 -21.04
C LEU A 36 14.75 -1.75 -21.66
N GLN A 37 14.64 -2.21 -22.90
CA GLN A 37 15.76 -2.73 -23.68
C GLN A 37 16.46 -1.58 -24.43
N GLY A 38 17.78 -1.68 -24.58
CA GLY A 38 18.59 -0.71 -25.29
C GLY A 38 19.44 0.15 -24.36
N LYS A 39 20.16 1.08 -24.98
CA LYS A 39 21.05 2.02 -24.26
C LYS A 39 20.33 3.35 -24.05
N GLY A 40 20.21 3.76 -22.75
CA GLY A 40 19.76 5.10 -22.40
C GLY A 40 20.74 6.20 -22.86
N PRO A 41 20.56 7.44 -22.41
CA PRO A 41 19.63 7.79 -21.32
C PRO A 41 18.17 7.80 -21.75
N TRP A 42 17.30 7.42 -20.84
CA TRP A 42 15.85 7.55 -21.01
C TRP A 42 15.37 8.85 -20.34
N PRO A 43 14.35 9.52 -20.87
CA PRO A 43 13.69 10.61 -20.15
C PRO A 43 13.15 10.12 -18.81
N THR A 44 13.44 10.85 -17.75
CA THR A 44 13.03 10.52 -16.38
C THR A 44 12.34 11.72 -15.74
N VAL A 45 11.50 11.42 -14.75
CA VAL A 45 10.86 12.39 -13.88
C VAL A 45 11.43 12.25 -12.47
N PRO A 46 11.70 13.35 -11.73
CA PRO A 46 12.20 13.27 -10.36
C PRO A 46 11.15 12.68 -9.43
N LEU A 47 11.60 11.90 -8.44
CA LEU A 47 10.75 11.36 -7.40
C LEU A 47 10.74 12.31 -6.20
N GLY A 48 9.56 12.72 -5.78
CA GLY A 48 9.33 13.51 -4.58
C GLY A 48 9.38 12.67 -3.29
N ASN A 49 8.77 13.19 -2.25
CA ASN A 49 8.69 12.55 -0.94
C ASN A 49 7.23 12.51 -0.44
N SER A 50 6.60 11.35 -0.57
CA SER A 50 5.20 11.16 -0.17
C SER A 50 4.96 11.21 1.35
N ASP A 51 5.99 11.14 2.19
CA ASP A 51 5.83 11.21 3.65
C ASP A 51 5.71 12.66 4.16
N LYS A 52 6.00 13.65 3.29
CA LYS A 52 5.91 15.07 3.60
C LYS A 52 4.67 15.75 3.04
N LEU A 53 3.80 15.00 2.36
CA LEU A 53 2.61 15.54 1.73
C LEU A 53 1.60 16.04 2.75
N GLU A 54 0.93 17.14 2.41
CA GLU A 54 -0.15 17.71 3.18
C GLU A 54 -1.46 17.73 2.38
N VAL A 55 -2.58 17.60 3.07
CA VAL A 55 -3.91 17.74 2.46
C VAL A 55 -4.07 19.19 1.97
N GLY A 56 -4.55 19.35 0.73
CA GLY A 56 -4.69 20.64 0.07
C GLY A 56 -3.56 20.97 -0.91
N GLU A 57 -2.44 20.24 -0.91
CA GLU A 57 -1.40 20.42 -1.93
C GLU A 57 -1.90 20.01 -3.33
N TRP A 58 -1.31 20.61 -4.37
CA TRP A 58 -1.63 20.29 -5.75
C TRP A 58 -1.28 18.84 -6.09
N ALA A 59 -2.18 18.20 -6.84
CA ALA A 59 -2.03 16.86 -7.35
C ALA A 59 -2.34 16.85 -8.85
N ILE A 60 -1.35 16.55 -9.68
CA ILE A 60 -1.43 16.55 -11.14
C ILE A 60 -1.27 15.10 -11.62
N ALA A 61 -2.35 14.52 -12.13
CA ALA A 61 -2.33 13.17 -12.67
C ALA A 61 -2.04 13.18 -14.17
N VAL A 62 -1.08 12.37 -14.58
CA VAL A 62 -0.71 12.20 -16.00
C VAL A 62 -1.00 10.76 -16.41
N GLY A 63 -1.58 10.58 -17.59
CA GLY A 63 -1.89 9.29 -18.16
C GLY A 63 -1.94 9.33 -19.67
N ASN A 64 -2.13 8.17 -20.28
CA ASN A 64 -2.32 8.02 -21.72
C ASN A 64 -3.53 7.11 -21.97
N PRO A 65 -4.75 7.61 -21.75
CA PRO A 65 -5.96 6.84 -21.98
C PRO A 65 -6.04 6.45 -23.46
N PHE A 66 -6.28 5.17 -23.70
CA PHE A 66 -6.44 4.59 -25.04
C PHE A 66 -5.23 4.70 -25.98
N GLY A 67 -4.06 5.17 -25.51
CA GLY A 67 -2.85 5.33 -26.33
C GLY A 67 -2.98 6.39 -27.43
N LEU A 68 -3.94 7.30 -27.29
CA LEU A 68 -4.23 8.33 -28.32
C LEU A 68 -3.53 9.64 -28.03
N ASP A 69 -3.60 10.14 -26.79
CA ASP A 69 -2.96 11.38 -26.37
C ASP A 69 -2.67 11.40 -24.87
N ASN A 70 -1.62 12.11 -24.48
CA ASN A 70 -1.33 12.35 -23.08
C ASN A 70 -2.42 13.21 -22.45
N THR A 71 -3.02 12.71 -21.40
CA THR A 71 -4.05 13.41 -20.62
C THR A 71 -3.45 13.87 -19.32
N VAL A 72 -3.67 15.14 -18.99
CA VAL A 72 -3.27 15.74 -17.72
C VAL A 72 -4.54 16.24 -17.03
N THR A 73 -4.71 15.84 -15.76
CA THR A 73 -5.80 16.33 -14.91
C THR A 73 -5.20 16.88 -13.63
N MET A 74 -5.85 17.88 -13.03
CA MET A 74 -5.35 18.56 -11.85
C MET A 74 -6.44 18.61 -10.77
N GLY A 75 -6.03 18.47 -9.56
CA GLY A 75 -6.82 18.59 -8.34
C GLY A 75 -5.91 18.81 -7.15
N ILE A 76 -6.34 18.36 -5.99
CA ILE A 76 -5.58 18.45 -4.73
C ILE A 76 -5.45 17.09 -4.06
N ILE A 77 -4.54 16.99 -3.11
CA ILE A 77 -4.51 15.89 -2.15
C ILE A 77 -5.70 16.06 -1.20
N SER A 78 -6.70 15.18 -1.34
CA SER A 78 -7.92 15.24 -0.54
C SER A 78 -7.80 14.51 0.78
N ASN A 79 -6.96 13.48 0.85
CA ASN A 79 -6.69 12.71 2.07
C ASN A 79 -5.40 11.89 1.92
N LEU A 80 -4.77 11.59 3.05
CA LEU A 80 -3.62 10.71 3.15
C LEU A 80 -3.98 9.43 3.92
N ASN A 81 -3.26 8.34 3.68
CA ASN A 81 -3.40 7.06 4.39
C ASN A 81 -4.81 6.43 4.26
N ARG A 82 -5.43 6.54 3.08
CA ARG A 82 -6.69 5.83 2.78
C ARG A 82 -6.43 4.34 2.59
N ASN A 83 -6.78 3.55 3.59
CA ASN A 83 -6.62 2.11 3.51
C ASN A 83 -7.55 1.49 2.46
N ALA A 84 -6.98 0.71 1.52
CA ALA A 84 -7.71 0.09 0.42
C ALA A 84 -8.85 -0.82 0.91
N ALA A 85 -8.68 -1.53 2.03
CA ALA A 85 -9.73 -2.39 2.58
C ALA A 85 -10.97 -1.60 3.01
N LYS A 86 -10.84 -0.35 3.46
CA LYS A 86 -11.98 0.54 3.76
C LYS A 86 -12.73 1.00 2.52
N LEU A 87 -12.11 0.87 1.36
CA LEU A 87 -12.73 1.14 0.06
C LEU A 87 -13.40 -0.11 -0.54
N GLY A 88 -13.42 -1.23 0.20
CA GLY A 88 -13.94 -2.51 -0.26
C GLY A 88 -12.92 -3.34 -1.06
N ILE A 89 -11.67 -2.92 -1.11
CA ILE A 89 -10.58 -3.60 -1.84
C ILE A 89 -9.77 -4.39 -0.82
N THR A 90 -10.22 -5.62 -0.53
CA THR A 90 -9.67 -6.44 0.55
C THR A 90 -8.46 -7.28 0.15
N ASP A 91 -8.21 -7.41 -1.15
CA ASP A 91 -7.09 -8.14 -1.73
C ASP A 91 -5.80 -7.31 -1.88
N LYS A 92 -5.86 -6.01 -1.54
CA LYS A 92 -4.70 -5.09 -1.61
C LYS A 92 -4.25 -4.65 -0.22
N ARG A 93 -2.93 -4.49 -0.07
CA ARG A 93 -2.28 -3.98 1.14
C ARG A 93 -1.68 -2.61 0.86
N LEU A 94 -2.55 -1.61 0.77
CA LEU A 94 -2.19 -0.25 0.39
C LEU A 94 -2.87 0.77 1.31
N ASP A 95 -2.08 1.73 1.76
CA ASP A 95 -2.56 3.02 2.21
C ASP A 95 -2.34 4.00 1.06
N LEU A 96 -3.40 4.64 0.60
CA LEU A 96 -3.44 5.38 -0.65
C LEU A 96 -3.52 6.89 -0.40
N ILE A 97 -2.93 7.66 -1.30
CA ILE A 97 -3.20 9.08 -1.47
C ILE A 97 -4.55 9.20 -2.17
N GLN A 98 -5.48 9.97 -1.61
CA GLN A 98 -6.74 10.32 -2.25
C GLN A 98 -6.62 11.70 -2.90
N THR A 99 -7.11 11.83 -4.13
CA THR A 99 -7.16 13.10 -4.87
C THR A 99 -8.51 13.24 -5.58
N ASP A 100 -8.91 14.47 -5.84
CA ASP A 100 -10.03 14.82 -6.72
C ASP A 100 -9.58 15.14 -8.16
N ALA A 101 -8.26 15.11 -8.44
CA ALA A 101 -7.77 15.04 -9.81
C ALA A 101 -8.45 13.87 -10.54
N ALA A 102 -9.01 14.12 -11.71
CA ALA A 102 -9.78 13.10 -12.44
C ALA A 102 -8.88 11.93 -12.86
N ILE A 103 -9.01 10.81 -12.18
CA ILE A 103 -8.38 9.53 -12.54
C ILE A 103 -9.42 8.71 -13.30
N ASN A 104 -9.05 8.22 -14.47
CA ASN A 104 -9.91 7.42 -15.35
C ASN A 104 -9.12 6.22 -15.89
N PRO A 105 -9.78 5.20 -16.45
CA PRO A 105 -9.09 4.13 -17.17
C PRO A 105 -8.13 4.72 -18.23
N GLY A 106 -6.85 4.36 -18.12
CA GLY A 106 -5.74 4.90 -18.91
C GLY A 106 -4.76 5.76 -18.12
N ASN A 107 -5.17 6.36 -16.99
CA ASN A 107 -4.24 7.04 -16.09
C ASN A 107 -3.55 6.06 -15.10
N SER A 108 -4.11 4.87 -14.89
CA SER A 108 -3.54 3.86 -13.99
C SER A 108 -2.13 3.45 -14.43
N GLY A 109 -1.19 3.47 -13.48
CA GLY A 109 0.24 3.26 -13.71
C GLY A 109 1.01 4.53 -14.10
N GLY A 110 0.31 5.63 -14.46
CA GLY A 110 0.90 6.94 -14.67
C GLY A 110 1.23 7.65 -13.34
N PRO A 111 2.05 8.71 -13.39
CA PRO A 111 2.45 9.45 -12.21
C PRO A 111 1.34 10.38 -11.70
N LEU A 112 1.29 10.53 -10.37
CA LEU A 112 0.70 11.69 -9.70
C LEU A 112 1.86 12.61 -9.31
N LEU A 113 1.82 13.87 -9.77
CA LEU A 113 2.87 14.86 -9.56
C LEU A 113 2.42 15.93 -8.57
N ASN A 114 3.40 16.55 -7.88
CA ASN A 114 3.19 17.80 -7.15
C ASN A 114 3.35 19.03 -8.09
N ALA A 115 3.26 20.24 -7.52
CA ALA A 115 3.43 21.49 -8.26
C ALA A 115 4.85 21.69 -8.83
N ASP A 116 5.86 21.05 -8.24
CA ASP A 116 7.25 21.11 -8.68
C ASP A 116 7.57 20.08 -9.78
N GLY A 117 6.57 19.29 -10.22
CA GLY A 117 6.72 18.26 -11.23
C GLY A 117 7.40 16.98 -10.72
N GLU A 118 7.47 16.77 -9.41
CA GLU A 118 8.00 15.55 -8.81
C GLU A 118 6.90 14.51 -8.64
N VAL A 119 7.22 13.23 -8.84
CA VAL A 119 6.28 12.13 -8.61
C VAL A 119 6.06 11.94 -7.12
N ILE A 120 4.81 12.11 -6.67
CA ILE A 120 4.36 11.87 -5.30
C ILE A 120 3.57 10.58 -5.15
N GLY A 121 3.08 10.01 -6.26
CA GLY A 121 2.36 8.74 -6.28
C GLY A 121 2.25 8.11 -7.65
N ILE A 122 1.77 6.86 -7.68
CA ILE A 122 1.42 6.12 -8.89
C ILE A 122 -0.09 5.93 -8.91
N ASN A 123 -0.77 6.46 -9.93
CA ASN A 123 -2.21 6.36 -10.09
C ASN A 123 -2.65 4.89 -10.19
N THR A 124 -3.65 4.46 -9.43
CA THR A 124 -4.06 3.05 -9.44
C THR A 124 -5.57 2.83 -9.53
N LEU A 125 -6.36 3.48 -8.72
CA LEU A 125 -7.78 3.17 -8.52
C LEU A 125 -8.67 4.39 -8.70
N VAL A 126 -9.90 4.14 -9.13
CA VAL A 126 -11.02 5.09 -9.13
C VAL A 126 -12.19 4.45 -8.41
N ARG A 127 -12.84 5.18 -7.55
CA ARG A 127 -14.12 4.76 -6.98
C ARG A 127 -15.24 5.05 -7.98
N THR A 128 -16.00 4.02 -8.34
CA THR A 128 -17.22 4.13 -9.16
C THR A 128 -18.46 4.05 -8.27
N GLY A 129 -19.56 4.69 -8.67
CA GLY A 129 -20.80 4.71 -7.90
C GLY A 129 -20.89 5.88 -6.90
N PRO A 130 -21.62 5.74 -5.78
CA PRO A 130 -21.73 6.82 -4.78
C PRO A 130 -20.38 7.28 -4.28
N GLY A 131 -20.05 8.57 -4.47
CA GLY A 131 -18.71 9.12 -4.24
C GLY A 131 -17.78 8.96 -5.46
N ALA A 132 -18.31 8.81 -6.67
CA ALA A 132 -17.55 8.91 -7.92
C ALA A 132 -16.78 10.23 -8.00
N GLY A 133 -15.60 10.21 -8.66
CA GLY A 133 -14.71 11.37 -8.73
C GLY A 133 -13.57 11.34 -7.69
N LEU A 134 -13.48 10.28 -6.87
CA LEU A 134 -12.34 10.08 -5.98
C LEU A 134 -11.29 9.21 -6.68
N GLY A 135 -10.14 9.80 -6.96
CA GLY A 135 -8.95 9.13 -7.46
C GLY A 135 -8.03 8.68 -6.32
N PHE A 136 -7.26 7.63 -6.57
CA PHE A 136 -6.32 7.09 -5.60
C PHE A 136 -4.98 6.78 -6.25
N ALA A 137 -3.90 7.09 -5.53
CA ALA A 137 -2.53 6.79 -5.95
C ALA A 137 -1.74 6.09 -4.84
N ILE A 138 -0.83 5.22 -5.23
CA ILE A 138 0.12 4.56 -4.34
C ILE A 138 1.21 5.57 -4.00
N PRO A 139 1.51 5.84 -2.71
CA PRO A 139 2.57 6.77 -2.32
C PRO A 139 3.92 6.41 -2.94
N ILE A 140 4.67 7.41 -3.43
CA ILE A 140 5.91 7.17 -4.18
C ILE A 140 7.01 6.53 -3.32
N ASN A 141 7.10 6.85 -2.02
CA ASN A 141 8.07 6.22 -1.14
C ASN A 141 7.80 4.71 -1.04
N ARG A 142 6.52 4.31 -0.93
CA ARG A 142 6.13 2.89 -0.94
C ARG A 142 6.43 2.24 -2.30
N ALA A 143 6.09 2.90 -3.40
CA ALA A 143 6.37 2.40 -4.75
C ALA A 143 7.88 2.18 -4.98
N ARG A 144 8.73 3.10 -4.50
CA ARG A 144 10.18 3.00 -4.57
C ARG A 144 10.72 1.80 -3.79
N ASP A 145 10.21 1.54 -2.59
CA ASP A 145 10.67 0.41 -1.76
C ASP A 145 10.26 -0.95 -2.36
N ILE A 146 9.05 -1.03 -2.90
CA ILE A 146 8.56 -2.20 -3.65
C ILE A 146 9.41 -2.41 -4.91
N ALA A 147 9.65 -1.35 -5.69
CA ALA A 147 10.47 -1.43 -6.90
C ALA A 147 11.89 -1.92 -6.62
N ARG A 148 12.53 -1.47 -5.53
CA ARG A 148 13.85 -1.97 -5.12
C ARG A 148 13.85 -3.47 -4.87
N GLN A 149 12.83 -4.01 -4.17
CA GLN A 149 12.71 -5.44 -3.92
C GLN A 149 12.47 -6.22 -5.22
N LEU A 150 11.59 -5.72 -6.10
CA LEU A 150 11.32 -6.35 -7.39
C LEU A 150 12.58 -6.38 -8.28
N VAL A 151 13.38 -5.31 -8.30
CA VAL A 151 14.65 -5.27 -9.04
C VAL A 151 15.68 -6.24 -8.46
N ALA A 152 15.77 -6.33 -7.14
CA ALA A 152 16.76 -7.15 -6.45
C ALA A 152 16.46 -8.65 -6.52
N SER A 153 15.19 -9.05 -6.40
CA SER A 153 14.80 -10.45 -6.21
C SER A 153 13.62 -10.92 -7.08
N GLY A 154 13.02 -10.03 -7.87
CA GLY A 154 11.83 -10.33 -8.67
C GLY A 154 10.53 -10.49 -7.86
N ARG A 155 10.60 -10.35 -6.54
CA ARG A 155 9.46 -10.54 -5.62
C ARG A 155 9.51 -9.58 -4.44
N VAL A 156 8.35 -9.40 -3.79
CA VAL A 156 8.21 -8.60 -2.57
C VAL A 156 7.89 -9.52 -1.40
N LEU A 157 8.52 -9.29 -0.27
CA LEU A 157 8.24 -10.01 0.97
C LEU A 157 7.27 -9.17 1.82
N HIS A 158 6.04 -9.65 1.96
CA HIS A 158 5.04 -9.02 2.82
C HIS A 158 5.05 -9.66 4.19
N PRO A 159 5.30 -8.89 5.26
CA PRO A 159 5.28 -9.43 6.61
C PRO A 159 3.84 -9.74 7.06
N MET A 160 3.68 -10.84 7.81
CA MET A 160 2.44 -11.19 8.47
C MET A 160 2.68 -11.74 9.87
N ILE A 161 1.66 -11.63 10.72
CA ILE A 161 1.67 -12.20 12.07
C ILE A 161 0.66 -13.35 12.24
N GLY A 162 -0.23 -13.54 11.27
CA GLY A 162 -1.15 -14.68 11.23
C GLY A 162 -2.33 -14.52 12.19
N ILE A 163 -3.08 -13.41 12.10
CA ILE A 163 -4.35 -13.19 12.82
C ILE A 163 -5.44 -12.68 11.89
N GLY A 164 -6.70 -13.06 12.20
CA GLY A 164 -7.87 -12.32 11.76
C GLY A 164 -8.19 -11.20 12.75
N MET A 165 -8.68 -10.07 12.26
CA MET A 165 -8.84 -8.85 13.06
C MET A 165 -10.22 -8.25 12.90
N ASP A 166 -10.77 -7.76 14.03
CA ASP A 166 -11.96 -6.91 14.08
C ASP A 166 -11.64 -5.60 14.81
N ILE A 167 -12.44 -4.56 14.54
CA ILE A 167 -12.38 -3.32 15.31
C ILE A 167 -13.16 -3.49 16.61
N VAL A 168 -12.60 -3.02 17.72
CA VAL A 168 -13.33 -2.90 18.99
C VAL A 168 -14.29 -1.73 18.90
N ARG A 169 -15.55 -1.97 19.31
CA ARG A 169 -16.59 -0.93 19.41
C ARG A 169 -16.96 -0.72 20.88
N PRO A 170 -17.33 0.51 21.25
CA PRO A 170 -17.86 0.76 22.58
C PRO A 170 -19.04 -0.17 22.88
N GLY A 171 -18.99 -0.85 24.04
CA GLY A 171 -20.07 -1.74 24.49
C GLY A 171 -19.98 -3.21 24.06
N ASP A 172 -18.93 -3.65 23.33
CA ASP A 172 -18.77 -5.05 22.92
C ASP A 172 -18.10 -5.96 23.99
N GLY A 173 -18.11 -5.51 25.24
CA GLY A 173 -17.75 -6.35 26.40
C GLY A 173 -16.25 -6.65 26.55
N THR A 174 -15.40 -6.01 25.74
CA THR A 174 -13.94 -6.24 25.77
C THR A 174 -13.22 -5.59 26.95
N GLY A 175 -13.91 -4.70 27.70
CA GLY A 175 -13.30 -3.90 28.77
C GLY A 175 -12.37 -2.78 28.29
N VAL A 176 -12.24 -2.60 27.00
CA VAL A 176 -11.42 -1.53 26.36
C VAL A 176 -12.32 -0.73 25.43
N ALA A 177 -12.16 0.59 25.44
CA ALA A 177 -12.98 1.49 24.62
C ALA A 177 -12.61 1.41 23.11
N GLN A 178 -11.35 1.14 22.81
CA GLN A 178 -10.79 1.11 21.43
C GLN A 178 -9.64 0.12 21.34
N GLY A 179 -9.44 -0.46 20.16
CA GLY A 179 -8.36 -1.39 19.90
C GLY A 179 -8.63 -2.29 18.69
N VAL A 180 -7.77 -3.26 18.51
CA VAL A 180 -7.90 -4.29 17.47
C VAL A 180 -8.14 -5.65 18.13
N ARG A 181 -9.35 -6.19 17.99
CA ARG A 181 -9.69 -7.50 18.53
C ARG A 181 -9.14 -8.61 17.64
N VAL A 182 -8.52 -9.60 18.24
CA VAL A 182 -8.07 -10.82 17.57
C VAL A 182 -9.27 -11.73 17.34
N ALA A 183 -9.77 -11.81 16.10
CA ALA A 183 -10.90 -12.63 15.71
C ALA A 183 -10.49 -14.10 15.51
N SER A 184 -9.28 -14.36 15.04
CA SER A 184 -8.73 -15.69 14.86
C SER A 184 -7.20 -15.66 14.90
N VAL A 185 -6.57 -16.80 15.17
CA VAL A 185 -5.12 -16.97 15.17
C VAL A 185 -4.77 -18.17 14.30
N VAL A 186 -3.85 -17.97 13.36
CA VAL A 186 -3.38 -19.03 12.46
C VAL A 186 -2.52 -20.02 13.24
N ALA A 187 -2.87 -21.31 13.15
CA ALA A 187 -2.12 -22.39 13.80
C ALA A 187 -0.67 -22.42 13.31
N GLY A 188 0.29 -22.55 14.24
CA GLY A 188 1.73 -22.53 13.94
C GLY A 188 2.27 -21.16 13.51
N GLY A 189 1.42 -20.12 13.41
CA GLY A 189 1.81 -18.78 12.99
C GLY A 189 2.57 -17.99 14.06
N PRO A 190 3.17 -16.85 13.69
CA PRO A 190 3.93 -16.00 14.62
C PRO A 190 3.12 -15.56 15.84
N ALA A 191 1.86 -15.18 15.62
CA ALA A 191 0.97 -14.75 16.70
C ALA A 191 0.71 -15.86 17.73
N GLN A 192 0.46 -17.10 17.26
CA GLN A 192 0.26 -18.23 18.16
C GLN A 192 1.53 -18.54 18.96
N ARG A 193 2.69 -18.56 18.29
CA ARG A 193 3.99 -18.79 18.97
C ARG A 193 4.30 -17.72 20.02
N ALA A 194 3.88 -16.48 19.79
CA ALA A 194 4.03 -15.39 20.75
C ALA A 194 2.96 -15.42 21.87
N GLY A 195 2.01 -16.36 21.83
CA GLY A 195 0.99 -16.51 22.85
C GLY A 195 -0.23 -15.62 22.68
N LEU A 196 -0.43 -15.01 21.50
CA LEU A 196 -1.70 -14.36 21.16
C LEU A 196 -2.83 -15.38 21.08
N ARG A 197 -4.02 -14.98 21.51
CA ARG A 197 -5.22 -15.81 21.57
C ARG A 197 -6.40 -15.10 20.93
N GLN A 198 -7.36 -15.86 20.43
CA GLN A 198 -8.65 -15.32 20.02
C GLN A 198 -9.31 -14.60 21.20
N GLY A 199 -9.91 -13.44 20.95
CA GLY A 199 -10.51 -12.59 21.96
C GLY A 199 -9.58 -11.57 22.61
N ASP A 200 -8.26 -11.66 22.43
CA ASP A 200 -7.33 -10.62 22.84
C ASP A 200 -7.63 -9.29 22.15
N VAL A 201 -7.39 -8.18 22.85
CA VAL A 201 -7.48 -6.84 22.25
C VAL A 201 -6.11 -6.20 22.23
N LEU A 202 -5.62 -5.92 21.04
CA LEU A 202 -4.36 -5.22 20.82
C LEU A 202 -4.59 -3.73 20.99
N VAL A 203 -3.92 -3.11 21.95
CA VAL A 203 -4.10 -1.70 22.32
C VAL A 203 -2.89 -0.84 21.94
N THR A 204 -1.69 -1.44 21.84
CA THR A 204 -0.48 -0.77 21.35
C THR A 204 0.36 -1.67 20.47
N ALA A 205 1.11 -1.06 19.52
CA ALA A 205 2.16 -1.69 18.76
C ALA A 205 3.41 -0.80 18.80
N ASN A 206 4.55 -1.35 19.26
CA ASN A 206 5.81 -0.62 19.44
C ASN A 206 5.65 0.68 20.26
N GLY A 207 4.71 0.70 21.22
CA GLY A 207 4.38 1.86 22.06
C GLY A 207 3.35 2.83 21.47
N GLU A 208 3.02 2.72 20.19
CA GLU A 208 1.99 3.54 19.54
C GLU A 208 0.60 2.93 19.76
N GLN A 209 -0.41 3.76 20.03
CA GLN A 209 -1.79 3.32 20.27
C GLN A 209 -2.43 2.74 19.01
N LEU A 210 -3.12 1.62 19.15
CA LEU A 210 -3.89 0.97 18.10
C LEU A 210 -5.37 1.27 18.27
N LEU A 211 -5.94 2.02 17.33
CA LEU A 211 -7.37 2.35 17.28
C LEU A 211 -8.11 1.54 16.21
N GLN A 212 -7.40 1.02 15.22
CA GLN A 212 -7.98 0.31 14.08
C GLN A 212 -6.99 -0.67 13.45
N PRO A 213 -7.48 -1.72 12.74
CA PRO A 213 -6.64 -2.74 12.12
C PRO A 213 -5.55 -2.24 11.18
N SER A 214 -5.82 -1.14 10.43
CA SER A 214 -4.84 -0.57 9.51
C SER A 214 -3.54 -0.10 10.21
N GLN A 215 -3.64 0.40 11.45
CA GLN A 215 -2.46 0.80 12.22
C GLN A 215 -1.61 -0.40 12.61
N LEU A 216 -2.23 -1.53 12.96
CA LEU A 216 -1.49 -2.77 13.20
C LEU A 216 -0.82 -3.29 11.93
N ILE A 217 -1.52 -3.26 10.79
CA ILE A 217 -0.93 -3.62 9.49
C ILE A 217 0.30 -2.75 9.22
N GLY A 218 0.19 -1.43 9.39
CA GLY A 218 1.33 -0.52 9.24
C GLY A 218 2.49 -0.83 10.18
N ALA A 219 2.21 -1.16 11.45
CA ALA A 219 3.24 -1.55 12.41
C ALA A 219 3.95 -2.86 12.03
N VAL A 220 3.20 -3.84 11.50
CA VAL A 220 3.74 -5.11 10.99
C VAL A 220 4.61 -4.86 9.75
N GLU A 221 4.15 -4.05 8.80
CA GLU A 221 4.91 -3.66 7.61
C GLU A 221 6.21 -2.93 7.99
N LYS A 222 6.15 -2.00 8.93
CA LYS A 222 7.32 -1.25 9.43
C LYS A 222 8.33 -2.17 10.14
N ALA A 223 7.84 -3.17 10.89
CA ALA A 223 8.70 -4.16 11.52
C ALA A 223 9.42 -5.04 10.48
N GLY A 224 8.76 -5.33 9.35
CA GLY A 224 9.31 -6.17 8.29
C GLY A 224 9.39 -7.65 8.66
N VAL A 225 9.72 -8.47 7.66
CA VAL A 225 9.95 -9.92 7.85
C VAL A 225 11.21 -10.13 8.69
N GLY A 226 11.12 -10.91 9.78
CA GLY A 226 12.22 -11.16 10.70
C GLY A 226 12.48 -10.05 11.72
N GLY A 227 11.79 -8.90 11.60
CA GLY A 227 11.89 -7.81 12.57
C GLY A 227 11.12 -8.09 13.85
N THR A 228 11.21 -7.20 14.81
CA THR A 228 10.57 -7.36 16.13
C THR A 228 9.34 -6.44 16.23
N LEU A 229 8.21 -6.99 16.66
CA LEU A 229 6.99 -6.26 16.95
C LEU A 229 6.58 -6.47 18.41
N LYS A 230 6.52 -5.40 19.18
CA LYS A 230 6.06 -5.40 20.58
C LYS A 230 4.58 -5.00 20.61
N LEU A 231 3.74 -5.83 21.22
CA LEU A 231 2.30 -5.60 21.33
C LEU A 231 1.88 -5.46 22.80
N GLY A 232 1.15 -4.38 23.09
CA GLY A 232 0.37 -4.27 24.32
C GLY A 232 -1.01 -4.88 24.08
N VAL A 233 -1.36 -5.86 24.91
CA VAL A 233 -2.56 -6.70 24.74
C VAL A 233 -3.41 -6.61 26.00
N SER A 234 -4.68 -6.30 25.87
CA SER A 234 -5.68 -6.47 26.91
C SER A 234 -6.29 -7.88 26.79
N ARG A 235 -6.13 -8.69 27.81
CA ARG A 235 -6.67 -10.05 27.92
C ARG A 235 -7.49 -10.18 29.20
N ALA A 236 -8.80 -10.37 29.08
CA ALA A 236 -9.71 -10.46 30.21
C ALA A 236 -9.51 -9.31 31.24
N GLY A 237 -9.31 -8.08 30.75
CA GLY A 237 -9.09 -6.88 31.56
C GLY A 237 -7.68 -6.70 32.10
N GLN A 238 -6.76 -7.63 31.84
CA GLN A 238 -5.36 -7.52 32.26
C GLN A 238 -4.48 -7.13 31.08
N MET A 239 -3.52 -6.24 31.31
CA MET A 239 -2.54 -5.84 30.32
C MET A 239 -1.35 -6.83 30.26
N VAL A 240 -1.08 -7.35 29.07
CA VAL A 240 0.04 -8.26 28.78
C VAL A 240 0.90 -7.66 27.69
N GLN A 241 2.22 -7.79 27.81
CA GLN A 241 3.15 -7.43 26.75
C GLN A 241 3.58 -8.70 26.01
N LEU A 242 3.44 -8.72 24.70
CA LEU A 242 3.89 -9.81 23.84
C LEU A 242 4.89 -9.28 22.81
N THR A 243 5.87 -10.12 22.50
CA THR A 243 6.83 -9.82 21.43
C THR A 243 6.74 -10.91 20.39
N LEU A 244 6.63 -10.53 19.13
CA LEU A 244 6.58 -11.47 18.02
C LEU A 244 7.45 -11.01 16.85
N VAL A 245 7.76 -11.95 15.97
CA VAL A 245 8.56 -11.74 14.76
C VAL A 245 7.69 -12.05 13.56
N PRO A 246 7.35 -11.06 12.73
CA PRO A 246 6.58 -11.31 11.51
C PRO A 246 7.34 -12.21 10.53
N VAL A 247 6.61 -13.04 9.79
CA VAL A 247 7.15 -13.89 8.72
C VAL A 247 6.61 -13.47 7.36
N ALA A 248 7.25 -13.90 6.27
CA ALA A 248 6.74 -13.63 4.94
C ALA A 248 5.42 -14.36 4.69
N ILE A 249 4.48 -13.73 3.98
CA ILE A 249 3.26 -14.39 3.48
C ILE A 249 3.69 -15.52 2.55
N GLY A 250 3.16 -16.74 2.78
CA GLY A 250 3.48 -17.92 1.97
C GLY A 250 4.83 -18.57 2.27
N GLY A 251 5.53 -18.10 3.32
CA GLY A 251 6.73 -18.73 3.89
C GLY A 251 6.34 -19.57 5.10
N GLY A 252 6.03 -20.82 4.89
CA GLY A 252 5.82 -21.86 5.88
C GLY A 252 6.47 -23.13 5.37
#